data_74bb075e83ce536d08c1856ea69319f5
#
_entry.id   74bb075e83ce536d08c1856ea69319f5
#
_cell.length_a   1.000
_cell.length_b   1.000
_cell.length_c   1.000
_cell.angle_alpha   90.00
_cell.angle_beta   90.00
_cell.angle_gamma   90.00
#
_symmetry.space_group_name_H-M   'P 1'
#
loop_
_entity.id
_entity.type
_entity.pdbx_description
1 polymer ?
#
loop_
_entity_poly.entity_id
_entity_poly.type
_entity_poly.pdbx_seq_one_letter_code
_entity_poly.pdbx_strand_id
1 'polypeptide(L)'
;DKMHAAGVNSAAIDNFRHYWKLCASGATGVIREATIRPLLDPPQLDQVEVGEAEARAALQRTVMIKLNGGLGTSMGLEAAKTLLPVRDGHTFLDLIVKQVRYARQRYDARLPLVFMDSFRTSDDTLAHLAAYDDLAVAGLPLDFLQNAEPKILLDGLEPVSWPADPSL
;
A
#
# COMPACT_ATOMS: atom_id res chain seq x y z
N ASP A 1 -24.32 2.68 -5.20
CA ASP A 1 -24.92 1.34 -5.41
C ASP A 1 -23.87 0.32 -5.88
N LYS A 2 -23.06 0.61 -6.94
CA LYS A 2 -22.05 -0.31 -7.48
C LYS A 2 -21.03 -0.76 -6.41
N MET A 3 -20.47 0.16 -5.63
CA MET A 3 -19.54 -0.16 -4.54
C MET A 3 -20.16 -1.01 -3.44
N HIS A 4 -21.43 -0.76 -3.09
CA HIS A 4 -22.17 -1.61 -2.14
C HIS A 4 -22.36 -3.02 -2.69
N ALA A 5 -22.74 -3.16 -3.96
CA ALA A 5 -22.90 -4.45 -4.61
C ALA A 5 -21.58 -5.24 -4.66
N ALA A 6 -20.45 -4.55 -4.76
CA ALA A 6 -19.10 -5.13 -4.73
C ALA A 6 -18.57 -5.41 -3.29
N GLY A 7 -19.41 -5.22 -2.25
CA GLY A 7 -19.00 -5.50 -0.87
C GLY A 7 -17.98 -4.52 -0.28
N VAL A 8 -17.79 -3.34 -0.90
CA VAL A 8 -16.85 -2.32 -0.39
C VAL A 8 -17.35 -1.79 0.95
N ASN A 9 -16.47 -1.62 1.91
CA ASN A 9 -16.82 -1.12 3.24
C ASN A 9 -17.34 0.33 3.20
N SER A 10 -18.18 0.69 4.18
CA SER A 10 -18.85 1.99 4.22
C SER A 10 -17.86 3.18 4.28
N ALA A 11 -16.74 3.04 5.01
CA ALA A 11 -15.77 4.10 5.11
C ALA A 11 -15.13 4.44 3.74
N ALA A 12 -14.82 3.42 2.93
CA ALA A 12 -14.31 3.62 1.57
C ALA A 12 -15.37 4.26 0.66
N ILE A 13 -16.64 3.85 0.79
CA ILE A 13 -17.75 4.44 0.05
C ILE A 13 -17.95 5.92 0.42
N ASP A 14 -17.87 6.26 1.69
CA ASP A 14 -18.02 7.64 2.15
C ASP A 14 -16.86 8.52 1.70
N ASN A 15 -15.64 7.96 1.71
CA ASN A 15 -14.45 8.62 1.19
C ASN A 15 -14.59 8.90 -0.32
N PHE A 16 -14.96 7.89 -1.10
CA PHE A 16 -15.24 8.07 -2.54
C PHE A 16 -16.31 9.13 -2.80
N ARG A 17 -17.43 9.09 -2.07
CA ARG A 17 -18.50 10.08 -2.17
C ARG A 17 -18.02 11.50 -1.84
N HIS A 18 -17.14 11.65 -0.87
CA HIS A 18 -16.53 12.93 -0.50
C HIS A 18 -15.72 13.51 -1.68
N TYR A 19 -14.79 12.72 -2.23
CA TYR A 19 -13.96 13.16 -3.36
C TYR A 19 -14.76 13.38 -4.64
N TRP A 20 -15.77 12.55 -4.89
CA TRP A 20 -16.71 12.76 -6.01
C TRP A 20 -17.41 14.12 -5.90
N LYS A 21 -17.89 14.50 -4.71
CA LYS A 21 -18.51 15.81 -4.48
C LYS A 21 -17.52 16.95 -4.71
N LEU A 22 -16.27 16.81 -4.31
CA LEU A 22 -15.22 17.79 -4.60
C LEU A 22 -15.00 17.95 -6.11
N CYS A 23 -14.88 16.85 -6.84
CA CYS A 23 -14.81 16.89 -8.31
C CYS A 23 -16.02 17.60 -8.92
N ALA A 24 -17.24 17.23 -8.50
CA ALA A 24 -18.48 17.82 -9.00
C ALA A 24 -18.59 19.32 -8.69
N SER A 25 -17.95 19.81 -7.63
CA SER A 25 -17.88 21.24 -7.29
C SER A 25 -16.76 21.98 -8.02
N GLY A 26 -16.01 21.30 -8.90
CA GLY A 26 -14.88 21.91 -9.63
C GLY A 26 -13.60 22.05 -8.83
N ALA A 27 -13.45 21.33 -7.71
CA ALA A 27 -12.22 21.31 -6.95
C ALA A 27 -11.10 20.66 -7.77
N THR A 28 -9.98 21.35 -7.93
CA THR A 28 -8.86 20.89 -8.75
C THR A 28 -7.81 20.09 -7.99
N GLY A 29 -7.89 20.04 -6.65
CA GLY A 29 -6.85 19.44 -5.79
C GLY A 29 -5.55 20.25 -5.73
N VAL A 30 -5.51 21.43 -6.35
CA VAL A 30 -4.33 22.31 -6.33
C VAL A 30 -4.17 22.95 -4.97
N ILE A 31 -3.00 22.76 -4.35
CA ILE A 31 -2.61 23.46 -3.13
C ILE A 31 -2.07 24.83 -3.54
N ARG A 32 -2.73 25.91 -3.12
CA ARG A 32 -2.29 27.26 -3.41
C ARG A 32 -1.06 27.60 -2.59
N GLU A 33 -0.03 28.16 -3.21
CA GLU A 33 1.22 28.56 -2.54
C GLU A 33 0.97 29.45 -1.31
N ALA A 34 0.01 30.37 -1.40
CA ALA A 34 -0.37 31.24 -0.28
C ALA A 34 -0.92 30.50 0.95
N THR A 35 -1.28 29.21 0.83
CA THR A 35 -1.82 28.39 1.94
C THR A 35 -0.78 27.48 2.58
N ILE A 36 0.43 27.44 2.05
CA ILE A 36 1.54 26.64 2.57
C ILE A 36 2.58 27.54 3.22
N ARG A 37 3.31 26.97 4.16
CA ARG A 37 4.45 27.63 4.78
C ARG A 37 5.65 26.70 4.74
N PRO A 38 6.85 27.19 4.41
CA PRO A 38 8.05 26.36 4.48
C PRO A 38 8.32 25.93 5.92
N LEU A 39 8.69 24.67 6.11
CA LEU A 39 9.26 24.20 7.37
C LEU A 39 10.75 24.56 7.33
N LEU A 40 11.13 25.62 8.06
CA LEU A 40 12.48 26.19 7.98
C LEU A 40 13.53 25.38 8.75
N ASP A 41 13.08 24.65 9.77
CA ASP A 41 13.97 23.88 10.64
C ASP A 41 13.38 22.48 10.89
N PRO A 42 13.40 21.60 9.88
CA PRO A 42 12.91 20.24 10.05
C PRO A 42 13.88 19.43 10.93
N PRO A 43 13.37 18.54 11.82
CA PRO A 43 14.22 17.62 12.56
C PRO A 43 15.13 16.82 11.62
N GLN A 44 16.42 16.76 11.94
CA GLN A 44 17.40 15.98 11.20
C GLN A 44 17.48 14.57 11.79
N LEU A 45 17.38 13.54 10.97
CA LEU A 45 17.36 12.15 11.42
C LEU A 45 18.65 11.75 12.14
N ASP A 46 19.80 12.26 11.69
CA ASP A 46 21.11 12.02 12.27
C ASP A 46 21.32 12.70 13.65
N GLN A 47 20.44 13.62 14.02
CA GLN A 47 20.41 14.29 15.33
C GLN A 47 19.43 13.64 16.32
N VAL A 48 18.63 12.68 15.86
CA VAL A 48 17.69 11.97 16.72
C VAL A 48 18.37 10.78 17.39
N GLU A 49 18.58 10.89 18.68
CA GLU A 49 19.10 9.80 19.50
C GLU A 49 17.94 8.97 20.05
N VAL A 50 17.95 7.66 19.76
CA VAL A 50 16.97 6.72 20.29
C VAL A 50 17.71 5.56 20.96
N GLY A 51 17.42 5.33 22.23
CA GLY A 51 17.98 4.20 22.97
C GLY A 51 17.49 2.85 22.44
N GLU A 52 18.34 1.80 22.54
CA GLU A 52 17.97 0.46 22.06
C GLU A 52 16.68 -0.08 22.68
N ALA A 53 16.47 0.14 23.98
CA ALA A 53 15.25 -0.28 24.67
C ALA A 53 14.00 0.43 24.14
N GLU A 54 14.11 1.73 23.83
CA GLU A 54 13.04 2.52 23.24
C GLU A 54 12.74 2.10 21.81
N ALA A 55 13.78 1.88 21.00
CA ALA A 55 13.63 1.35 19.63
C ALA A 55 12.95 -0.01 19.63
N ARG A 56 13.34 -0.93 20.50
CA ARG A 56 12.70 -2.24 20.67
C ARG A 56 11.21 -2.07 21.05
N ALA A 57 10.92 -1.26 22.06
CA ALA A 57 9.54 -1.02 22.52
C ALA A 57 8.65 -0.41 21.42
N ALA A 58 9.20 0.47 20.61
CA ALA A 58 8.51 1.04 19.46
C ALA A 58 8.24 -0.03 18.39
N LEU A 59 9.24 -0.84 18.01
CA LEU A 59 9.10 -1.89 17.00
C LEU A 59 8.13 -3.00 17.43
N GLN A 60 8.03 -3.31 18.73
CA GLN A 60 7.04 -4.27 19.25
C GLN A 60 5.59 -3.84 19.01
N ARG A 61 5.34 -2.54 18.83
CA ARG A 61 4.03 -1.93 18.58
C ARG A 61 3.86 -1.45 17.15
N THR A 62 4.80 -1.75 16.27
CA THR A 62 4.82 -1.34 14.87
C THR A 62 4.38 -2.49 13.98
N VAL A 63 3.58 -2.19 12.97
CA VAL A 63 3.30 -3.04 11.81
C VAL A 63 3.82 -2.32 10.57
N MET A 64 4.60 -3.01 9.75
CA MET A 64 5.02 -2.50 8.45
C MET A 64 4.00 -2.89 7.39
N ILE A 65 3.33 -1.91 6.78
CA ILE A 65 2.44 -2.13 5.64
C ILE A 65 3.18 -1.70 4.38
N LYS A 66 3.37 -2.65 3.46
CA LYS A 66 4.02 -2.38 2.17
C LYS A 66 2.99 -2.33 1.06
N LEU A 67 2.85 -1.18 0.40
CA LEU A 67 2.01 -1.03 -0.77
C LEU A 67 2.61 -1.82 -1.94
N ASN A 68 1.84 -2.74 -2.52
CA ASN A 68 2.29 -3.68 -3.53
C ASN A 68 1.27 -3.92 -4.65
N GLY A 69 0.31 -3.02 -4.83
CA GLY A 69 -0.77 -3.16 -5.83
C GLY A 69 -0.34 -2.86 -7.28
N GLY A 70 0.88 -2.35 -7.51
CA GLY A 70 1.34 -1.94 -8.82
C GLY A 70 1.89 -3.09 -9.66
N LEU A 71 1.39 -3.21 -10.91
CA LEU A 71 1.99 -4.06 -11.94
C LEU A 71 3.19 -3.38 -12.59
N GLY A 72 4.14 -4.18 -13.07
CA GLY A 72 5.32 -3.72 -13.79
C GLY A 72 5.09 -3.47 -15.29
N THR A 73 3.89 -3.13 -15.73
CA THR A 73 3.52 -3.03 -17.15
C THR A 73 4.38 -2.07 -17.94
N SER A 74 4.79 -0.94 -17.35
CA SER A 74 5.72 0.01 -17.99
C SER A 74 7.14 -0.55 -18.19
N MET A 75 7.46 -1.69 -17.56
CA MET A 75 8.73 -2.41 -17.65
C MET A 75 8.58 -3.79 -18.29
N GLY A 76 7.45 -4.04 -18.97
CA GLY A 76 7.17 -5.30 -19.63
C GLY A 76 6.83 -6.46 -18.70
N LEU A 77 6.48 -6.20 -17.43
CA LEU A 77 6.06 -7.23 -16.49
C LEU A 77 4.54 -7.33 -16.43
N GLU A 78 4.05 -8.56 -16.33
CA GLU A 78 2.65 -8.86 -16.06
C GLU A 78 2.38 -9.21 -14.58
N ALA A 79 3.41 -9.15 -13.75
CA ALA A 79 3.41 -9.45 -12.32
C ALA A 79 3.65 -8.22 -11.44
N ALA A 80 3.60 -8.40 -10.12
CA ALA A 80 3.89 -7.34 -9.15
C ALA A 80 5.29 -6.75 -9.38
N LYS A 81 5.41 -5.41 -9.34
CA LYS A 81 6.70 -4.70 -9.52
C LYS A 81 7.78 -5.17 -8.55
N THR A 82 7.42 -5.57 -7.36
CA THR A 82 8.35 -6.07 -6.35
C THR A 82 8.98 -7.40 -6.70
N LEU A 83 8.44 -8.13 -7.68
CA LEU A 83 9.03 -9.37 -8.21
C LEU A 83 10.12 -9.12 -9.27
N LEU A 84 10.41 -7.86 -9.60
CA LEU A 84 11.54 -7.51 -10.47
C LEU A 84 12.85 -7.99 -9.87
N PRO A 85 13.66 -8.76 -10.63
CA PRO A 85 15.03 -9.10 -10.23
C PRO A 85 15.89 -7.83 -10.08
N VAL A 86 16.65 -7.74 -9.00
CA VAL A 86 17.54 -6.59 -8.73
C VAL A 86 19.00 -6.99 -8.93
N ARG A 87 19.49 -7.91 -8.08
CA ARG A 87 20.85 -8.45 -8.17
C ARG A 87 20.95 -9.75 -7.39
N ASP A 88 21.96 -10.55 -7.72
CA ASP A 88 22.29 -11.79 -7.02
C ASP A 88 21.11 -12.77 -6.90
N GLY A 89 20.23 -12.79 -7.92
CA GLY A 89 19.02 -13.62 -7.93
C GLY A 89 17.89 -13.15 -7.01
N HIS A 90 18.02 -11.99 -6.39
CA HIS A 90 16.97 -11.44 -5.50
C HIS A 90 16.08 -10.44 -6.22
N THR A 91 14.80 -10.47 -5.86
CA THR A 91 13.81 -9.48 -6.24
C THR A 91 13.76 -8.33 -5.24
N PHE A 92 13.04 -7.25 -5.56
CA PHE A 92 12.74 -6.20 -4.56
C PHE A 92 11.97 -6.77 -3.37
N LEU A 93 11.09 -7.74 -3.60
CA LEU A 93 10.34 -8.41 -2.53
C LEU A 93 11.27 -9.11 -1.55
N ASP A 94 12.28 -9.85 -2.06
CA ASP A 94 13.29 -10.50 -1.21
C ASP A 94 14.07 -9.49 -0.37
N LEU A 95 14.41 -8.34 -0.93
CA LEU A 95 15.14 -7.29 -0.20
C LEU A 95 14.28 -6.70 0.93
N ILE A 96 12.97 -6.49 0.70
CA ILE A 96 12.03 -6.02 1.73
C ILE A 96 11.95 -7.05 2.86
N VAL A 97 11.77 -8.33 2.53
CA VAL A 97 11.73 -9.41 3.52
C VAL A 97 13.03 -9.45 4.34
N LYS A 98 14.19 -9.37 3.68
CA LYS A 98 15.49 -9.37 4.35
C LYS A 98 15.66 -8.19 5.31
N GLN A 99 15.19 -7.00 4.92
CA GLN A 99 15.23 -5.81 5.79
C GLN A 99 14.39 -6.01 7.06
N VAL A 100 13.20 -6.57 6.92
CA VAL A 100 12.33 -6.84 8.08
C VAL A 100 12.92 -7.93 8.97
N ARG A 101 13.42 -9.02 8.40
CA ARG A 101 14.09 -10.09 9.17
C ARG A 101 15.32 -9.57 9.93
N TYR A 102 16.12 -8.71 9.28
CA TYR A 102 17.25 -8.06 9.95
C TYR A 102 16.78 -7.18 11.13
N ALA A 103 15.74 -6.36 10.93
CA ALA A 103 15.21 -5.52 12.01
C ALA A 103 14.64 -6.37 13.17
N ARG A 104 13.91 -7.44 12.87
CA ARG A 104 13.42 -8.40 13.88
C ARG A 104 14.56 -8.96 14.71
N GLN A 105 15.61 -9.43 14.05
CA GLN A 105 16.79 -10.01 14.71
C GLN A 105 17.59 -8.97 15.50
N ARG A 106 17.84 -7.79 14.89
CA ARG A 106 18.68 -6.73 15.50
C ARG A 106 18.05 -6.17 16.78
N TYR A 107 16.73 -6.03 16.80
CA TYR A 107 16.00 -5.42 17.92
C TYR A 107 15.21 -6.42 18.75
N ASP A 108 15.30 -7.70 18.45
CA ASP A 108 14.48 -8.76 19.07
C ASP A 108 13.01 -8.33 19.11
N ALA A 109 12.47 -7.89 17.97
CA ALA A 109 11.16 -7.31 17.84
C ALA A 109 10.27 -8.13 16.91
N ARG A 110 8.96 -8.13 17.19
CA ARG A 110 7.97 -8.88 16.40
C ARG A 110 7.84 -8.34 14.97
N LEU A 111 7.76 -7.03 14.82
CA LEU A 111 7.62 -6.24 13.56
C LEU A 111 6.90 -7.00 12.42
N PRO A 112 5.57 -7.13 12.46
CA PRO A 112 4.83 -7.76 11.39
C PRO A 112 5.01 -7.02 10.07
N LEU A 113 5.14 -7.77 8.97
CA LEU A 113 5.12 -7.27 7.60
C LEU A 113 3.82 -7.74 6.95
N VAL A 114 3.06 -6.80 6.39
CA VAL A 114 1.80 -7.05 5.68
C VAL A 114 1.85 -6.31 4.35
N PHE A 115 1.46 -6.97 3.28
CA PHE A 115 1.38 -6.34 1.96
C PHE A 115 -0.04 -5.85 1.68
N MET A 116 -0.17 -4.67 1.11
CA MET A 116 -1.42 -4.23 0.49
C MET A 116 -1.32 -4.50 -1.01
N ASP A 117 -1.96 -5.56 -1.44
CA ASP A 117 -1.94 -6.05 -2.80
C ASP A 117 -3.16 -5.59 -3.61
N SER A 118 -3.05 -5.64 -4.92
CA SER A 118 -4.19 -5.57 -5.83
C SER A 118 -4.70 -6.98 -6.12
N PHE A 119 -5.88 -7.07 -6.74
CA PHE A 119 -6.45 -8.34 -7.21
C PHE A 119 -5.55 -9.11 -8.19
N ARG A 120 -4.54 -8.43 -8.77
CA ARG A 120 -3.61 -9.01 -9.75
C ARG A 120 -2.23 -9.32 -9.16
N THR A 121 -1.90 -8.82 -7.97
CA THR A 121 -0.57 -8.97 -7.39
C THR A 121 -0.55 -9.89 -6.18
N SER A 122 -1.71 -10.18 -5.56
CA SER A 122 -1.81 -10.97 -4.34
C SER A 122 -1.29 -12.40 -4.52
N ASP A 123 -1.81 -13.12 -5.52
CA ASP A 123 -1.44 -14.53 -5.74
C ASP A 123 0.07 -14.68 -6.00
N ASP A 124 0.64 -13.86 -6.87
CA ASP A 124 2.07 -13.86 -7.18
C ASP A 124 2.93 -13.53 -5.96
N THR A 125 2.49 -12.53 -5.18
CA THR A 125 3.17 -12.10 -3.95
C THR A 125 3.17 -13.21 -2.92
N LEU A 126 2.01 -13.81 -2.63
CA LEU A 126 1.89 -14.88 -1.65
C LEU A 126 2.65 -16.15 -2.09
N ALA A 127 2.62 -16.49 -3.38
CA ALA A 127 3.39 -17.60 -3.91
C ALA A 127 4.90 -17.41 -3.72
N HIS A 128 5.41 -16.19 -3.94
CA HIS A 128 6.82 -15.86 -3.71
C HIS A 128 7.17 -15.88 -2.22
N LEU A 129 6.29 -15.32 -1.38
CA LEU A 129 6.49 -15.27 0.08
C LEU A 129 6.45 -16.65 0.76
N ALA A 130 5.88 -17.66 0.12
CA ALA A 130 5.86 -19.03 0.62
C ALA A 130 7.27 -19.64 0.85
N ALA A 131 8.32 -19.04 0.24
CA ALA A 131 9.70 -19.41 0.50
C ALA A 131 10.24 -18.91 1.87
N TYR A 132 9.45 -18.13 2.62
CA TYR A 132 9.82 -17.48 3.87
C TYR A 132 8.88 -17.90 5.00
N ASP A 133 9.02 -19.11 5.51
CA ASP A 133 8.19 -19.74 6.53
C ASP A 133 8.20 -19.01 7.89
N ASP A 134 9.25 -18.22 8.17
CA ASP A 134 9.39 -17.40 9.38
C ASP A 134 8.81 -15.96 9.26
N LEU A 135 8.25 -15.61 8.10
CA LEU A 135 7.76 -14.25 7.85
C LEU A 135 6.41 -13.98 8.52
N ALA A 136 5.52 -14.97 8.50
CA ALA A 136 4.18 -14.85 9.04
C ALA A 136 4.21 -14.60 10.57
N VAL A 137 3.30 -13.75 11.03
CA VAL A 137 3.11 -13.48 12.46
C VAL A 137 1.72 -13.93 12.86
N ALA A 138 1.62 -14.78 13.89
CA ALA A 138 0.35 -15.35 14.35
C ALA A 138 -0.73 -14.27 14.57
N GLY A 139 -1.90 -14.50 14.01
CA GLY A 139 -3.06 -13.62 14.11
C GLY A 139 -3.06 -12.44 13.14
N LEU A 140 -2.08 -12.36 12.22
CA LEU A 140 -2.05 -11.34 11.16
C LEU A 140 -1.87 -12.01 9.79
N PRO A 141 -2.61 -11.54 8.75
CA PRO A 141 -2.38 -12.00 7.39
C PRO A 141 -1.06 -11.46 6.84
N LEU A 142 -0.51 -12.11 5.81
CA LEU A 142 0.64 -11.59 5.06
C LEU A 142 0.25 -10.50 4.06
N ASP A 143 -1.01 -10.51 3.61
CA ASP A 143 -1.53 -9.50 2.72
C ASP A 143 -2.98 -9.13 3.02
N PHE A 144 -3.44 -8.06 2.41
CA PHE A 144 -4.83 -7.70 2.24
C PHE A 144 -5.01 -6.96 0.90
N LEU A 145 -6.20 -7.10 0.31
CA LEU A 145 -6.49 -6.47 -0.96
C LEU A 145 -6.84 -4.99 -0.79
N GLN A 146 -6.34 -4.16 -1.70
CA GLN A 146 -6.76 -2.77 -1.83
C GLN A 146 -8.24 -2.67 -2.20
N ASN A 147 -8.88 -1.54 -1.87
CA ASN A 147 -10.25 -1.29 -2.30
C ASN A 147 -10.33 -1.11 -3.83
N ALA A 148 -11.46 -1.52 -4.39
CA ALA A 148 -11.83 -1.18 -5.75
C ALA A 148 -12.74 0.06 -5.74
N GLU A 149 -12.49 1.01 -6.64
CA GLU A 149 -13.29 2.20 -6.83
C GLU A 149 -13.77 2.27 -8.28
N PRO A 150 -15.02 2.72 -8.52
CA PRO A 150 -15.53 2.82 -9.88
C PRO A 150 -14.78 3.92 -10.64
N LYS A 151 -14.46 3.66 -11.90
CA LYS A 151 -14.08 4.72 -12.84
C LYS A 151 -15.29 5.58 -13.11
N ILE A 152 -15.09 6.88 -13.24
CA ILE A 152 -16.12 7.84 -13.58
C ILE A 152 -15.85 8.48 -14.95
N LEU A 153 -16.90 8.79 -15.69
CA LEU A 153 -16.82 9.55 -16.92
C LEU A 153 -16.36 10.98 -16.63
N LEU A 154 -15.57 11.56 -17.52
CA LEU A 154 -15.17 12.96 -17.39
C LEU A 154 -16.38 13.90 -17.52
N ASP A 155 -17.25 13.58 -18.48
CA ASP A 155 -18.50 14.30 -18.71
C ASP A 155 -19.60 13.64 -17.87
N GLY A 156 -20.25 14.41 -17.01
CA GLY A 156 -21.37 13.96 -16.16
C GLY A 156 -20.98 13.25 -14.87
N LEU A 157 -19.72 12.84 -14.69
CA LEU A 157 -19.19 12.17 -13.49
C LEU A 157 -19.96 10.91 -13.09
N GLU A 158 -20.60 10.24 -14.04
CA GLU A 158 -21.29 8.98 -13.83
C GLU A 158 -20.32 7.81 -13.81
N PRO A 159 -20.60 6.73 -13.05
CA PRO A 159 -19.79 5.52 -13.08
C PRO A 159 -19.73 4.93 -14.49
N VAL A 160 -18.55 4.54 -14.91
CA VAL A 160 -18.37 3.80 -16.17
C VAL A 160 -19.04 2.44 -16.03
N SER A 161 -19.83 2.06 -17.02
CA SER A 161 -20.36 0.71 -17.17
C SER A 161 -19.76 0.06 -18.42
N TRP A 162 -19.36 -1.20 -18.31
CA TRP A 162 -18.87 -1.97 -19.42
C TRP A 162 -19.93 -3.00 -19.82
N PRO A 163 -20.62 -2.84 -20.98
CA PRO A 163 -21.72 -3.74 -21.34
C PRO A 163 -21.32 -5.21 -21.50
N ALA A 164 -20.06 -5.47 -21.88
CA ALA A 164 -19.55 -6.83 -22.05
C ALA A 164 -19.15 -7.51 -20.72
N ASP A 165 -18.92 -6.71 -19.65
CA ASP A 165 -18.64 -7.19 -18.31
C ASP A 165 -19.20 -6.21 -17.28
N PRO A 166 -20.44 -6.42 -16.84
CA PRO A 166 -21.12 -5.54 -15.88
C PRO A 166 -20.48 -5.52 -14.49
N SER A 167 -19.54 -6.41 -14.19
CA SER A 167 -18.81 -6.45 -12.91
C SER A 167 -17.68 -5.42 -12.82
N LEU A 168 -17.27 -4.84 -13.96
CA LEU A 168 -16.20 -3.85 -14.07
C LEU A 168 -16.65 -2.39 -13.95
#